data_a5f3478d76e6e4f4ffcb5927c4ea418d
#
_entry.id   a5f3478d76e6e4f4ffcb5927c4ea418d
#
_cell.length_a   1.000
_cell.length_b   1.000
_cell.length_c   1.000
_cell.angle_alpha   90.00
_cell.angle_beta   90.00
_cell.angle_gamma   90.00
#
_symmetry.space_group_name_H-M   'P 1'
#
loop_
_entity.id
_entity.type
_entity.pdbx_description
1 polymer ?
#
loop_
_entity_poly.entity_id
_entity_poly.type
_entity_poly.pdbx_seq_one_letter_code
_entity_poly.pdbx_strand_id
1 'polypeptide(L)'
;MGCGGTRLDSDSLCGLLAGYITHPNVAGATVLSLGCQNAQVQLLQEEIRKRDPDLKKPLYILEQQKIGTETALLSQAIRQTFAGLVQANEATRKPAPLSKLCIGLECGGSDG
;
A
#
# COMPACT_ATOMS: atom_id res chain seq x y z
N MET A 1 -10.53 -7.33 -4.49
CA MET A 1 -11.40 -8.36 -3.89
C MET A 1 -12.65 -7.71 -3.34
N GLY A 2 -13.77 -7.98 -3.94
CA GLY A 2 -15.08 -7.56 -3.44
C GLY A 2 -15.60 -8.48 -2.33
N CYS A 3 -16.93 -8.63 -2.24
CA CYS A 3 -17.59 -9.47 -1.23
C CYS A 3 -17.42 -10.99 -1.46
N GLY A 4 -16.83 -11.45 -2.55
CA GLY A 4 -16.80 -12.85 -2.96
C GLY A 4 -15.52 -13.63 -2.62
N GLY A 5 -14.59 -13.06 -1.89
CA GLY A 5 -13.37 -13.75 -1.48
C GLY A 5 -13.52 -14.46 -0.12
N THR A 6 -12.68 -15.47 0.11
CA THR A 6 -12.58 -16.09 1.43
C THR A 6 -11.80 -15.18 2.40
N ARG A 7 -11.86 -15.47 3.70
CA ARG A 7 -11.07 -14.76 4.71
C ARG A 7 -9.56 -14.92 4.46
N LEU A 8 -9.12 -16.12 4.09
CA LEU A 8 -7.72 -16.40 3.75
C LEU A 8 -7.22 -15.56 2.57
N ASP A 9 -8.08 -15.35 1.56
CA ASP A 9 -7.73 -14.51 0.41
C ASP A 9 -7.57 -13.05 0.83
N SER A 10 -8.43 -12.57 1.71
CA SER A 10 -8.36 -11.20 2.25
C SER A 10 -7.12 -10.98 3.10
N ASP A 11 -6.78 -11.94 3.95
CA ASP A 11 -5.58 -11.91 4.79
C ASP A 11 -4.32 -11.91 3.92
N SER A 12 -4.27 -12.79 2.91
CA SER A 12 -3.16 -12.87 1.96
C SER A 12 -2.98 -11.58 1.17
N LEU A 13 -4.08 -11.00 0.66
CA LEU A 13 -4.05 -9.74 -0.07
C LEU A 13 -3.58 -8.58 0.81
N CYS A 14 -4.13 -8.44 2.02
CA CYS A 14 -3.72 -7.40 2.95
C CYS A 14 -2.25 -7.56 3.36
N GLY A 15 -1.80 -8.80 3.56
CA GLY A 15 -0.40 -9.11 3.82
C GLY A 15 0.53 -8.70 2.68
N LEU A 16 0.14 -8.99 1.43
CA LEU A 16 0.87 -8.60 0.23
C LEU A 16 0.94 -7.07 0.08
N LEU A 17 -0.20 -6.40 0.16
CA LEU A 17 -0.28 -4.93 0.07
C LEU A 17 0.54 -4.25 1.17
N ALA A 18 0.49 -4.76 2.40
CA ALA A 18 1.31 -4.26 3.50
C ALA A 18 2.80 -4.42 3.21
N GLY A 19 3.21 -5.54 2.59
CA GLY A 19 4.58 -5.75 2.14
C GLY A 19 5.05 -4.70 1.14
N TYR A 20 4.22 -4.36 0.14
CA TYR A 20 4.52 -3.27 -0.80
C TYR A 20 4.58 -1.91 -0.11
N ILE A 21 3.60 -1.58 0.72
CA ILE A 21 3.53 -0.30 1.43
C ILE A 21 4.77 -0.08 2.30
N THR A 22 5.23 -1.10 3.00
CA THR A 22 6.38 -1.00 3.89
C THR A 22 7.72 -1.15 3.16
N HIS A 23 7.71 -1.53 1.87
CA HIS A 23 8.93 -1.77 1.11
C HIS A 23 9.84 -0.51 1.05
N PRO A 24 11.16 -0.63 1.23
CA PRO A 24 12.09 0.52 1.26
C PRO A 24 12.06 1.40 0.00
N ASN A 25 11.77 0.82 -1.16
CA ASN A 25 11.72 1.54 -2.43
C ASN A 25 10.32 2.13 -2.75
N VAL A 26 9.38 2.02 -1.83
CA VAL A 26 8.05 2.65 -1.93
C VAL A 26 8.03 3.86 -1.02
N ALA A 27 7.83 5.04 -1.59
CA ALA A 27 7.88 6.30 -0.85
C ALA A 27 6.61 6.60 -0.06
N GLY A 28 5.49 6.02 -0.44
CA GLY A 28 4.19 6.19 0.23
C GLY A 28 3.10 5.46 -0.52
N ALA A 29 1.88 5.51 -0.02
CA ALA A 29 0.74 4.87 -0.67
C ALA A 29 -0.56 5.63 -0.45
N THR A 30 -1.45 5.55 -1.44
CA THR A 30 -2.84 5.97 -1.33
C THR A 30 -3.73 4.75 -1.55
N VAL A 31 -4.54 4.43 -0.57
CA VAL A 31 -5.46 3.29 -0.58
C VAL A 31 -6.88 3.80 -0.69
N LEU A 32 -7.58 3.38 -1.72
CA LEU A 32 -9.00 3.66 -1.91
C LEU A 32 -9.80 2.41 -1.52
N SER A 33 -10.66 2.55 -0.53
CA SER A 33 -11.51 1.50 -0.01
C SER A 33 -12.98 1.81 -0.31
N LEU A 34 -13.74 0.80 -0.75
CA LEU A 34 -15.20 0.95 -0.88
C LEU A 34 -15.89 1.01 0.50
N GLY A 35 -15.33 0.35 1.51
CA GLY A 35 -15.87 0.26 2.86
C GLY A 35 -16.66 -1.01 3.15
N CYS A 36 -17.07 -1.78 2.14
CA CYS A 36 -17.87 -3.00 2.29
C CYS A 36 -17.17 -4.28 1.79
N GLN A 37 -15.89 -4.20 1.46
CA GLN A 37 -15.11 -5.35 0.99
C GLN A 37 -14.59 -6.22 2.14
N ASN A 38 -14.30 -7.50 1.86
CA ASN A 38 -13.71 -8.43 2.85
C ASN A 38 -12.30 -8.02 3.28
N ALA A 39 -11.49 -7.47 2.36
CA ALA A 39 -10.19 -6.87 2.68
C ALA A 39 -10.39 -5.51 3.34
N GLN A 40 -10.69 -5.52 4.63
CA GLN A 40 -11.01 -4.30 5.37
C GLN A 40 -9.77 -3.45 5.70
N VAL A 41 -9.99 -2.15 5.83
CA VAL A 41 -8.95 -1.17 6.18
C VAL A 41 -8.23 -1.55 7.47
N GLN A 42 -8.96 -2.03 8.48
CA GLN A 42 -8.39 -2.44 9.77
C GLN A 42 -7.39 -3.57 9.61
N LEU A 43 -7.73 -4.59 8.82
CA LEU A 43 -6.86 -5.72 8.55
C LEU A 43 -5.57 -5.27 7.85
N LEU A 44 -5.68 -4.41 6.85
CA LEU A 44 -4.52 -3.83 6.16
C LEU A 44 -3.63 -3.03 7.13
N GLN A 45 -4.23 -2.22 7.99
CA GLN A 45 -3.49 -1.44 8.98
C GLN A 45 -2.79 -2.32 10.02
N GLU A 46 -3.40 -3.43 10.43
CA GLU A 46 -2.77 -4.42 11.31
C GLU A 46 -1.57 -5.07 10.64
N GLU A 47 -1.71 -5.48 9.37
CA GLU A 47 -0.62 -6.08 8.61
C GLU A 47 0.54 -5.10 8.36
N ILE A 48 0.26 -3.83 8.17
CA ILE A 48 1.28 -2.77 8.08
C ILE A 48 2.01 -2.63 9.43
N ARG A 49 1.27 -2.53 10.54
CA ARG A 49 1.86 -2.38 11.88
C ARG A 49 2.72 -3.56 12.31
N LYS A 50 2.37 -4.79 11.90
CA LYS A 50 3.19 -5.98 12.14
C LYS A 50 4.56 -5.89 11.46
N ARG A 51 4.65 -5.23 10.30
CA ARG A 51 5.88 -5.12 9.51
C ARG A 51 6.69 -3.88 9.83
N ASP A 52 6.02 -2.77 10.03
CA ASP A 52 6.62 -1.47 10.33
C ASP A 52 5.74 -0.71 11.35
N PRO A 53 5.98 -0.92 12.66
CA PRO A 53 5.21 -0.24 13.71
C PRO A 53 5.36 1.28 13.68
N ASP A 54 6.50 1.79 13.17
CA ASP A 54 6.87 3.20 13.13
C ASP A 54 6.83 3.79 11.72
N LEU A 55 5.95 3.29 10.86
CA LEU A 55 5.84 3.73 9.47
C LEU A 55 5.78 5.26 9.36
N LYS A 56 6.82 5.85 8.79
CA LYS A 56 6.95 7.32 8.63
C LYS A 56 6.59 7.82 7.24
N LYS A 57 6.33 6.91 6.33
CA LYS A 57 5.96 7.25 4.94
C LYS A 57 4.54 7.80 4.86
N PRO A 58 4.23 8.67 3.90
CA PRO A 58 2.87 9.08 3.62
C PRO A 58 1.97 7.86 3.32
N LEU A 59 0.95 7.67 4.14
CA LEU A 59 -0.06 6.63 3.94
C LEU A 59 -1.44 7.28 4.07
N TYR A 60 -2.16 7.35 2.97
CA TYR A 60 -3.50 7.91 2.91
C TYR A 60 -4.49 6.78 2.65
N ILE A 61 -5.44 6.60 3.56
CA ILE A 61 -6.49 5.59 3.43
C ILE A 61 -7.82 6.32 3.39
N LEU A 62 -8.51 6.20 2.27
CA LEU A 62 -9.75 6.88 1.98
C LEU A 62 -10.86 5.84 1.77
N GLU A 63 -11.95 6.00 2.50
CA GLU A 63 -13.07 5.07 2.47
C GLU A 63 -14.31 5.76 1.89
N GLN A 64 -14.81 5.24 0.78
CA GLN A 64 -15.89 5.86 0.01
C GLN A 64 -17.17 6.04 0.85
N GLN A 65 -17.53 5.03 1.64
CA GLN A 65 -18.74 5.10 2.48
C GLN A 65 -18.66 6.21 3.54
N LYS A 66 -17.46 6.59 3.96
CA LYS A 66 -17.26 7.69 4.93
C LYS A 66 -17.22 9.06 4.25
N ILE A 67 -16.69 9.13 3.03
CA ILE A 67 -16.55 10.37 2.29
C ILE A 67 -17.83 10.73 1.53
N GLY A 68 -18.56 9.72 1.10
CA GLY A 68 -19.86 9.85 0.44
C GLY A 68 -19.76 9.75 -1.08
N THR A 69 -19.44 10.85 -1.80
CA THR A 69 -19.42 10.83 -3.25
C THR A 69 -18.09 10.39 -3.84
N GLU A 70 -18.12 9.74 -5.00
CA GLU A 70 -16.92 9.37 -5.75
C GLU A 70 -16.06 10.59 -6.11
N THR A 71 -16.70 11.67 -6.55
CA THR A 71 -15.99 12.92 -6.89
C THR A 71 -15.23 13.49 -5.68
N ALA A 72 -15.83 13.47 -4.49
CA ALA A 72 -15.18 13.93 -3.27
C ALA A 72 -14.00 13.00 -2.89
N LEU A 73 -14.20 11.68 -2.99
CA LEU A 73 -13.15 10.68 -2.75
C LEU A 73 -11.95 10.91 -3.68
N LEU A 74 -12.18 11.00 -4.98
CA LEU A 74 -11.12 11.18 -5.97
C LEU A 74 -10.41 12.53 -5.80
N SER A 75 -11.15 13.61 -5.56
CA SER A 75 -10.56 14.93 -5.31
C SER A 75 -9.64 14.91 -4.08
N GLN A 76 -10.07 14.27 -3.01
CA GLN A 76 -9.27 14.14 -1.80
C GLN A 76 -8.05 13.23 -2.02
N ALA A 77 -8.23 12.11 -2.72
CA ALA A 77 -7.16 11.19 -3.06
C ALA A 77 -6.05 11.88 -3.87
N ILE A 78 -6.43 12.62 -4.91
CA ILE A 78 -5.47 13.34 -5.77
C ILE A 78 -4.66 14.35 -4.95
N ARG A 79 -5.33 15.16 -4.12
CA ARG A 79 -4.65 16.18 -3.30
C ARG A 79 -3.68 15.55 -2.30
N GLN A 80 -4.09 14.49 -1.60
CA GLN A 80 -3.24 13.83 -0.63
C GLN A 80 -2.07 13.08 -1.29
N THR A 81 -2.33 12.42 -2.42
CA THR A 81 -1.26 11.76 -3.19
C THR A 81 -0.26 12.79 -3.69
N PHE A 82 -0.70 13.94 -4.18
CA PHE A 82 0.20 15.00 -4.61
C PHE A 82 1.06 15.53 -3.45
N ALA A 83 0.48 15.75 -2.27
CA ALA A 83 1.25 16.13 -1.09
C ALA A 83 2.30 15.07 -0.71
N GLY A 84 1.93 13.79 -0.79
CA GLY A 84 2.88 12.68 -0.58
C GLY A 84 3.98 12.63 -1.65
N LEU A 85 3.69 12.95 -2.90
CA LEU A 85 4.68 13.04 -3.97
C LEU A 85 5.67 14.20 -3.74
N VAL A 86 5.20 15.34 -3.27
CA VAL A 86 6.08 16.47 -2.90
C VAL A 86 7.06 16.03 -1.81
N GLN A 87 6.58 15.36 -0.78
CA GLN A 87 7.43 14.82 0.28
C GLN A 87 8.40 13.75 -0.25
N ALA A 88 7.94 12.84 -1.11
CA ALA A 88 8.76 11.80 -1.71
C ALA A 88 9.91 12.39 -2.58
N ASN A 89 9.64 13.52 -3.24
CA ASN A 89 10.62 14.19 -4.09
C ASN A 89 11.77 14.84 -3.31
N GLU A 90 11.66 14.99 -1.99
CA GLU A 90 12.76 15.44 -1.12
C GLU A 90 13.81 14.35 -0.88
N ALA A 91 13.48 13.08 -1.21
CA ALA A 91 14.37 11.95 -1.02
C ALA A 91 15.60 12.05 -1.94
N THR A 92 16.77 11.97 -1.36
CA THR A 92 18.05 11.98 -2.08
C THR A 92 18.70 10.62 -2.04
N ARG A 93 19.32 10.22 -3.16
CA ARG A 93 20.11 8.98 -3.22
C ARG A 93 21.38 9.11 -2.37
N LYS A 94 21.67 8.05 -1.61
CA LYS A 94 22.88 7.96 -0.79
C LYS A 94 23.61 6.65 -1.10
N PRO A 95 24.95 6.61 -0.96
CA PRO A 95 25.70 5.35 -1.04
C PRO A 95 25.17 4.34 -0.02
N ALA A 96 25.05 3.10 -0.45
CA ALA A 96 24.65 1.99 0.41
C ALA A 96 25.59 0.79 0.20
N PRO A 97 25.91 0.02 1.23
CA PRO A 97 26.73 -1.18 1.09
C PRO A 97 25.96 -2.27 0.35
N LEU A 98 26.68 -3.12 -0.40
CA LEU A 98 26.10 -4.25 -1.13
C LEU A 98 25.33 -5.23 -0.23
N SER A 99 25.64 -5.28 1.06
CA SER A 99 24.90 -6.09 2.05
C SER A 99 23.44 -5.69 2.21
N LYS A 100 23.03 -4.52 1.68
CA LYS A 100 21.62 -4.08 1.67
C LYS A 100 20.90 -4.41 0.36
N LEU A 101 21.61 -4.96 -0.64
CA LEU A 101 21.00 -5.35 -1.90
C LEU A 101 20.20 -6.64 -1.72
N CYS A 102 18.94 -6.59 -2.10
CA CYS A 102 18.06 -7.76 -2.18
C CYS A 102 17.59 -7.91 -3.62
N ILE A 103 17.81 -9.06 -4.22
CA ILE A 103 17.44 -9.38 -5.59
C ILE A 103 16.42 -10.51 -5.57
N GLY A 104 15.25 -10.27 -6.15
CA GLY A 104 14.28 -11.30 -6.44
C GLY A 104 14.51 -11.86 -7.85
N LEU A 105 14.49 -13.16 -7.98
CA LEU A 105 14.60 -13.87 -9.26
C LEU A 105 13.31 -14.65 -9.51
N GLU A 106 12.80 -14.54 -10.72
CA GLU A 106 11.64 -15.30 -11.18
C GLU A 106 11.85 -15.77 -12.60
N CYS A 107 11.42 -16.98 -12.91
CA CYS A 107 11.40 -17.48 -14.27
C CYS A 107 10.11 -17.02 -14.97
N GLY A 108 10.22 -16.33 -16.10
CA GLY A 108 9.10 -15.71 -16.82
C GLY A 108 8.31 -16.65 -17.76
N GLY A 109 8.58 -17.92 -17.77
CA GLY A 109 7.88 -18.92 -18.58
C GLY A 109 8.67 -20.21 -18.65
N SER A 110 8.19 -21.22 -18.00
CA SER A 110 8.63 -22.57 -18.27
C SER A 110 7.77 -23.12 -19.42
N ASP A 111 8.22 -22.92 -20.64
CA ASP A 111 7.77 -23.73 -21.75
C ASP A 111 8.40 -25.10 -21.59
N GLY A 112 7.55 -26.08 -21.31
CA GLY A 112 7.92 -27.46 -21.31
C GLY A 112 8.11 -28.00 -22.71
#